data_ef34c6f5e8eb6d1f099e697706c16033
#
_entry.id   ef34c6f5e8eb6d1f099e697706c16033
#
_cell.length_a   1.000
_cell.length_b   1.000
_cell.length_c   1.000
_cell.angle_alpha   90.00
_cell.angle_beta   90.00
_cell.angle_gamma   90.00
#
_symmetry.space_group_name_H-M   'P 1'
#
loop_
_entity.id
_entity.type
_entity.pdbx_description
1 polymer ?
#
loop_
_entity_poly.entity_id
_entity_poly.type
_entity_poly.pdbx_seq_one_letter_code
_entity_poly.pdbx_strand_id
1 'polypeptide(L)'
;MLTLSKGASFRPHYAVLKLPHLHKKWMAYIHDPYPFHYYPRPYNWVEPGYDFKELFFKELSQKAKYSAFPSQLLKEWMSSYFPDFSKTGIVIPHQNEKYEVQNTSFPSYFDISKFNLLHAGNLMKQRSPEGLLKGFILFLENNPSAKEDAKLILLGDASYHTEMLKQYNIPEIYIHNGNKAFDEVYHLQKNVSVNIILEAKGEISPFLPAKFPHCVEADKTILSLAPYYSETRRLLGEDYPFWSEVDDVKKIASLIGKLYQLWKQNPDSLILSRKDLESYVSVTHLKEVMKSLNNNQ
;
A
#
# COMPACT_ATOMS: atom_id res chain seq x y z
N MET A 1 -24.15 -12.64 -0.47
CA MET A 1 -23.21 -12.98 -1.56
C MET A 1 -22.12 -11.93 -1.62
N LEU A 2 -20.85 -12.34 -1.70
CA LEU A 2 -19.70 -11.44 -1.86
C LEU A 2 -19.05 -11.71 -3.23
N THR A 3 -18.72 -10.65 -3.95
CA THR A 3 -17.87 -10.72 -5.15
C THR A 3 -16.64 -9.85 -4.96
N LEU A 4 -15.47 -10.33 -5.41
CA LEU A 4 -14.19 -9.62 -5.32
C LEU A 4 -13.69 -9.29 -6.72
N SER A 5 -13.17 -8.07 -6.91
CA SER A 5 -12.36 -7.73 -8.08
C SER A 5 -10.89 -8.10 -7.84
N LYS A 6 -10.13 -8.35 -8.90
CA LYS A 6 -8.68 -8.57 -8.83
C LYS A 6 -8.05 -8.11 -10.12
N GLY A 7 -7.05 -7.22 -10.00
CA GLY A 7 -6.31 -6.72 -11.17
C GLY A 7 -7.24 -6.16 -12.24
N ALA A 8 -8.21 -5.35 -11.82
CA ALA A 8 -9.29 -4.79 -12.63
C ALA A 8 -10.16 -5.82 -13.38
N SER A 9 -10.17 -7.05 -12.95
CA SER A 9 -11.16 -8.03 -13.42
C SER A 9 -12.40 -7.98 -12.56
N PHE A 10 -13.51 -7.56 -13.16
CA PHE A 10 -14.83 -7.45 -12.53
C PHE A 10 -15.83 -8.52 -13.02
N ARG A 11 -15.34 -9.61 -13.60
CA ARG A 11 -16.17 -10.71 -14.13
C ARG A 11 -17.18 -11.26 -13.12
N PRO A 12 -16.82 -11.50 -11.83
CA PRO A 12 -17.81 -11.96 -10.85
C PRO A 12 -18.92 -10.94 -10.61
N HIS A 13 -18.58 -9.64 -10.59
CA HIS A 13 -19.58 -8.56 -10.45
C HIS A 13 -20.53 -8.53 -11.63
N TYR A 14 -19.99 -8.63 -12.85
CA TYR A 14 -20.80 -8.67 -14.07
C TYR A 14 -21.74 -9.87 -14.10
N ALA A 15 -21.27 -11.04 -13.65
CA ALA A 15 -22.11 -12.22 -13.56
C ALA A 15 -23.31 -12.01 -12.60
N VAL A 16 -23.08 -11.39 -11.43
CA VAL A 16 -24.16 -11.14 -10.46
C VAL A 16 -25.14 -10.07 -10.95
N LEU A 17 -24.69 -9.08 -11.73
CA LEU A 17 -25.62 -8.13 -12.38
C LEU A 17 -26.66 -8.81 -13.25
N LYS A 18 -26.35 -9.97 -13.85
CA LYS A 18 -27.30 -10.77 -14.64
C LYS A 18 -28.26 -11.62 -13.80
N LEU A 19 -28.16 -11.54 -12.46
CA LEU A 19 -28.95 -12.32 -11.52
C LEU A 19 -29.72 -11.42 -10.54
N PRO A 20 -30.84 -10.78 -10.98
CA PRO A 20 -31.56 -9.76 -10.19
C PRO A 20 -31.99 -10.22 -8.80
N HIS A 21 -32.29 -11.51 -8.63
CA HIS A 21 -32.71 -12.11 -7.35
C HIS A 21 -31.59 -12.08 -6.29
N LEU A 22 -30.33 -11.85 -6.68
CA LEU A 22 -29.17 -11.74 -5.78
C LEU A 22 -28.86 -10.29 -5.36
N HIS A 23 -29.34 -9.28 -6.09
CA HIS A 23 -28.95 -7.88 -5.90
C HIS A 23 -29.13 -7.41 -4.45
N LYS A 24 -30.28 -7.73 -3.83
CA LYS A 24 -30.59 -7.36 -2.43
C LYS A 24 -29.70 -8.05 -1.37
N LYS A 25 -28.91 -9.04 -1.76
CA LYS A 25 -28.00 -9.81 -0.90
C LYS A 25 -26.56 -9.70 -1.35
N TRP A 26 -26.25 -8.79 -2.28
CA TRP A 26 -24.95 -8.69 -2.93
C TRP A 26 -24.10 -7.58 -2.32
N MET A 27 -22.87 -7.93 -1.96
CA MET A 27 -21.78 -7.03 -1.64
C MET A 27 -20.73 -7.15 -2.75
N ALA A 28 -20.45 -6.03 -3.44
CA ALA A 28 -19.43 -5.93 -4.47
C ALA A 28 -18.18 -5.27 -3.87
N TYR A 29 -17.06 -6.01 -3.76
CA TYR A 29 -15.81 -5.45 -3.25
C TYR A 29 -14.94 -4.94 -4.40
N ILE A 30 -14.66 -3.64 -4.41
CA ILE A 30 -14.05 -2.87 -5.48
C ILE A 30 -12.67 -2.41 -5.03
N HIS A 31 -11.62 -3.04 -5.59
CA HIS A 31 -10.23 -2.76 -5.18
C HIS A 31 -9.59 -1.59 -5.93
N ASP A 32 -10.05 -1.34 -7.16
CA ASP A 32 -9.44 -0.39 -8.08
C ASP A 32 -10.47 0.53 -8.71
N PRO A 33 -10.12 1.77 -9.10
CA PRO A 33 -10.95 2.60 -9.97
C PRO A 33 -11.29 1.87 -11.26
N TYR A 34 -12.51 2.05 -11.76
CA TYR A 34 -12.96 1.43 -13.00
C TYR A 34 -14.06 2.28 -13.65
N PRO A 35 -14.03 2.57 -14.93
CA PRO A 35 -12.96 2.25 -15.92
C PRO A 35 -11.56 2.71 -15.53
N PHE A 36 -10.52 2.13 -16.12
CA PHE A 36 -9.13 2.43 -15.75
C PHE A 36 -8.72 3.87 -15.98
N HIS A 37 -9.30 4.58 -16.94
CA HIS A 37 -8.99 5.99 -17.14
C HIS A 37 -9.48 6.90 -16.00
N TYR A 38 -10.23 6.35 -15.02
CA TYR A 38 -10.56 7.02 -13.76
C TYR A 38 -9.47 6.88 -12.69
N TYR A 39 -8.34 6.25 -13.01
CA TYR A 39 -7.19 6.34 -12.13
C TYR A 39 -6.76 7.79 -11.95
N PRO A 40 -6.37 8.21 -10.75
CA PRO A 40 -5.81 9.54 -10.54
C PRO A 40 -4.61 9.81 -11.43
N ARG A 41 -4.40 11.07 -11.81
CA ARG A 41 -3.24 11.48 -12.62
C ARG A 41 -1.93 10.93 -11.98
N PRO A 42 -0.96 10.50 -12.79
CA PRO A 42 -0.73 10.86 -14.20
C PRO A 42 -1.40 9.97 -15.27
N TYR A 43 -2.39 9.16 -14.95
CA TYR A 43 -3.10 8.38 -15.97
C TYR A 43 -3.95 9.30 -16.86
N ASN A 44 -3.48 9.57 -18.09
CA ASN A 44 -4.10 10.51 -19.04
C ASN A 44 -4.59 9.79 -20.31
N TRP A 45 -4.94 8.53 -20.19
CA TRP A 45 -5.40 7.76 -21.34
C TRP A 45 -6.84 7.31 -21.15
N VAL A 46 -7.57 7.18 -22.26
CA VAL A 46 -8.92 6.64 -22.29
C VAL A 46 -8.84 5.21 -22.82
N GLU A 47 -9.30 4.25 -22.03
CA GLU A 47 -9.26 2.85 -22.44
C GLU A 47 -10.30 2.53 -23.52
N PRO A 48 -9.99 1.64 -24.49
CA PRO A 48 -10.97 1.20 -25.47
C PRO A 48 -12.18 0.54 -24.81
N GLY A 49 -13.39 0.89 -25.27
CA GLY A 49 -14.65 0.38 -24.77
C GLY A 49 -15.01 0.86 -23.35
N TYR A 50 -14.50 2.02 -22.93
CA TYR A 50 -14.78 2.58 -21.62
C TYR A 50 -16.27 2.85 -21.39
N ASP A 51 -17.03 3.23 -22.42
CA ASP A 51 -18.48 3.50 -22.32
C ASP A 51 -19.24 2.30 -21.75
N PHE A 52 -18.89 1.10 -22.23
CA PHE A 52 -19.49 -0.14 -21.70
C PHE A 52 -19.11 -0.38 -20.23
N LYS A 53 -17.86 -0.11 -19.88
CA LYS A 53 -17.34 -0.27 -18.51
C LYS A 53 -17.94 0.76 -17.55
N GLU A 54 -18.16 1.98 -18.03
CA GLU A 54 -18.83 3.03 -17.27
C GLU A 54 -20.29 2.68 -17.00
N LEU A 55 -21.04 2.26 -18.04
CA LEU A 55 -22.41 1.78 -17.87
C LEU A 55 -22.51 0.61 -16.91
N PHE A 56 -21.57 -0.34 -17.00
CA PHE A 56 -21.48 -1.46 -16.07
C PHE A 56 -21.29 -1.00 -14.63
N PHE A 57 -20.38 -0.05 -14.38
CA PHE A 57 -20.15 0.46 -13.01
C PHE A 57 -21.30 1.31 -12.51
N LYS A 58 -21.94 2.09 -13.38
CA LYS A 58 -23.15 2.81 -13.05
C LYS A 58 -24.26 1.85 -12.59
N GLU A 59 -24.48 0.77 -13.35
CA GLU A 59 -25.47 -0.25 -13.01
C GLU A 59 -25.10 -0.98 -11.70
N LEU A 60 -23.80 -1.33 -11.51
CA LEU A 60 -23.31 -1.95 -10.29
C LEU A 60 -23.57 -1.07 -9.07
N SER A 61 -23.27 0.24 -9.14
CA SER A 61 -23.46 1.19 -8.05
C SER A 61 -24.91 1.28 -7.58
N GLN A 62 -25.86 1.04 -8.48
CA GLN A 62 -27.30 1.09 -8.22
C GLN A 62 -27.88 -0.24 -7.74
N LYS A 63 -27.31 -1.37 -8.16
CA LYS A 63 -27.90 -2.71 -7.96
C LYS A 63 -27.29 -3.48 -6.82
N ALA A 64 -26.01 -3.27 -6.50
CA ALA A 64 -25.41 -3.89 -5.34
C ALA A 64 -26.03 -3.33 -4.05
N LYS A 65 -26.37 -4.20 -3.09
CA LYS A 65 -26.85 -3.75 -1.78
C LYS A 65 -25.74 -2.96 -1.06
N TYR A 66 -24.50 -3.44 -1.16
CA TYR A 66 -23.31 -2.78 -0.63
C TYR A 66 -22.19 -2.80 -1.67
N SER A 67 -21.49 -1.69 -1.79
CA SER A 67 -20.28 -1.55 -2.58
C SER A 67 -19.12 -1.31 -1.61
N ALA A 68 -18.29 -2.32 -1.38
CA ALA A 68 -17.20 -2.24 -0.41
C ALA A 68 -15.92 -1.75 -1.10
N PHE A 69 -15.18 -0.87 -0.41
CA PHE A 69 -13.92 -0.30 -0.86
C PHE A 69 -12.83 -0.50 0.21
N PRO A 70 -11.56 -0.74 -0.17
CA PRO A 70 -10.49 -0.92 0.81
C PRO A 70 -10.08 0.37 1.51
N SER A 71 -10.53 1.53 1.04
CA SER A 71 -10.14 2.84 1.57
C SER A 71 -11.28 3.85 1.47
N GLN A 72 -11.24 4.83 2.36
CA GLN A 72 -12.18 5.94 2.34
C GLN A 72 -11.98 6.81 1.08
N LEU A 73 -10.73 7.11 0.75
CA LEU A 73 -10.43 7.94 -0.42
C LEU A 73 -10.84 7.26 -1.73
N LEU A 74 -10.74 5.92 -1.85
CA LEU A 74 -11.21 5.23 -3.05
C LEU A 74 -12.74 5.26 -3.15
N LYS A 75 -13.45 5.09 -2.02
CA LYS A 75 -14.89 5.25 -1.99
C LYS A 75 -15.31 6.64 -2.46
N GLU A 76 -14.67 7.69 -1.94
CA GLU A 76 -14.96 9.09 -2.30
C GLU A 76 -14.64 9.35 -3.78
N TRP A 77 -13.46 8.89 -4.25
CA TRP A 77 -13.03 8.99 -5.63
C TRP A 77 -14.03 8.37 -6.58
N MET A 78 -14.45 7.14 -6.31
CA MET A 78 -15.42 6.43 -7.15
C MET A 78 -16.82 7.04 -7.03
N SER A 79 -17.19 7.58 -5.88
CA SER A 79 -18.48 8.28 -5.71
C SER A 79 -18.57 9.57 -6.51
N SER A 80 -17.44 10.21 -6.82
CA SER A 80 -17.41 11.42 -7.66
C SER A 80 -17.81 11.13 -9.11
N TYR A 81 -17.56 9.90 -9.59
CA TYR A 81 -17.98 9.44 -10.92
C TYR A 81 -19.34 8.74 -10.91
N PHE A 82 -19.63 8.01 -9.85
CA PHE A 82 -20.84 7.19 -9.69
C PHE A 82 -21.51 7.55 -8.36
N PRO A 83 -22.38 8.59 -8.34
CA PRO A 83 -22.95 9.13 -7.09
C PRO A 83 -23.71 8.12 -6.21
N ASP A 84 -24.24 7.04 -6.79
CA ASP A 84 -24.94 6.01 -6.02
C ASP A 84 -24.00 5.25 -5.05
N PHE A 85 -22.68 5.26 -5.27
CA PHE A 85 -21.72 4.74 -4.30
C PHE A 85 -21.70 5.53 -2.99
N SER A 86 -22.17 6.78 -2.96
CA SER A 86 -22.32 7.52 -1.71
C SER A 86 -23.34 6.87 -0.77
N LYS A 87 -24.35 6.18 -1.34
CA LYS A 87 -25.43 5.52 -0.62
C LYS A 87 -25.11 4.05 -0.29
N THR A 88 -24.53 3.33 -1.26
CA THR A 88 -24.25 1.89 -1.15
C THR A 88 -22.83 1.60 -0.64
N GLY A 89 -21.95 2.60 -0.69
CA GLY A 89 -20.53 2.47 -0.42
C GLY A 89 -20.20 2.32 1.06
N ILE A 90 -19.45 1.28 1.39
CA ILE A 90 -18.89 1.03 2.71
C ILE A 90 -17.37 0.86 2.61
N VAL A 91 -16.66 1.12 3.70
CA VAL A 91 -15.22 0.91 3.76
C VAL A 91 -14.93 -0.36 4.54
N ILE A 92 -14.23 -1.28 3.90
CA ILE A 92 -13.69 -2.49 4.52
C ILE A 92 -12.21 -2.53 4.14
N PRO A 93 -11.29 -2.11 5.02
CA PRO A 93 -9.87 -2.09 4.70
C PRO A 93 -9.35 -3.52 4.47
N HIS A 94 -8.18 -3.63 3.85
CA HIS A 94 -7.46 -4.90 3.85
C HIS A 94 -7.19 -5.31 5.29
N GLN A 95 -7.55 -6.55 5.63
CA GLN A 95 -7.33 -7.11 6.95
C GLN A 95 -6.03 -7.91 6.99
N ASN A 96 -5.52 -8.04 8.19
CA ASN A 96 -4.45 -8.95 8.51
C ASN A 96 -4.90 -9.96 9.54
N GLU A 97 -4.51 -11.22 9.36
CA GLU A 97 -4.61 -12.27 10.35
C GLU A 97 -3.21 -12.57 10.85
N LYS A 98 -3.06 -12.72 12.16
CA LYS A 98 -1.76 -13.08 12.75
C LYS A 98 -1.26 -14.38 12.12
N TYR A 99 -0.07 -14.31 11.57
CA TYR A 99 0.58 -15.41 10.89
C TYR A 99 1.85 -15.83 11.64
N GLU A 100 1.99 -17.11 11.90
CA GLU A 100 3.21 -17.68 12.50
C GLU A 100 4.16 -18.10 11.40
N VAL A 101 5.32 -17.44 11.35
CA VAL A 101 6.36 -17.75 10.37
C VAL A 101 6.96 -19.12 10.67
N GLN A 102 6.95 -20.00 9.68
CA GLN A 102 7.51 -21.36 9.80
C GLN A 102 9.05 -21.35 9.74
N ASN A 103 9.63 -20.46 8.93
CA ASN A 103 11.08 -20.35 8.78
C ASN A 103 11.55 -19.00 9.32
N THR A 104 12.36 -19.03 10.37
CA THR A 104 12.91 -17.85 11.05
C THR A 104 14.36 -17.55 10.65
N SER A 105 14.93 -18.27 9.68
CA SER A 105 16.27 -17.95 9.17
C SER A 105 16.26 -16.71 8.30
N PHE A 106 17.26 -15.85 8.48
CA PHE A 106 17.43 -14.68 7.63
C PHE A 106 18.19 -15.01 6.35
N PRO A 107 17.82 -14.41 5.21
CA PRO A 107 18.59 -14.56 3.98
C PRO A 107 19.95 -13.87 4.10
N SER A 108 20.92 -14.31 3.31
CA SER A 108 22.31 -13.82 3.37
C SER A 108 22.47 -12.31 3.07
N TYR A 109 21.49 -11.69 2.44
CA TYR A 109 21.50 -10.25 2.16
C TYR A 109 20.97 -9.40 3.32
N PHE A 110 20.47 -10.00 4.40
CA PHE A 110 19.90 -9.33 5.56
C PHE A 110 20.76 -9.60 6.82
N ASP A 111 21.11 -8.54 7.51
CA ASP A 111 21.81 -8.57 8.79
C ASP A 111 20.99 -7.76 9.80
N ILE A 112 20.41 -8.44 10.79
CA ILE A 112 19.54 -7.83 11.79
C ILE A 112 20.26 -6.77 12.66
N SER A 113 21.57 -6.82 12.75
CA SER A 113 22.36 -5.86 13.51
C SER A 113 22.51 -4.50 12.79
N LYS A 114 22.05 -4.41 11.52
CA LYS A 114 22.15 -3.21 10.69
C LYS A 114 20.87 -2.38 10.69
N PHE A 115 21.00 -1.12 10.33
CA PHE A 115 19.87 -0.25 10.05
C PHE A 115 19.26 -0.61 8.69
N ASN A 116 18.25 -1.47 8.72
CA ASN A 116 17.60 -1.98 7.52
C ASN A 116 16.33 -1.20 7.20
N LEU A 117 16.24 -0.71 5.96
CA LEU A 117 15.03 -0.13 5.38
C LEU A 117 14.49 -1.10 4.33
N LEU A 118 13.23 -1.51 4.44
CA LEU A 118 12.63 -2.51 3.54
C LEU A 118 11.44 -1.94 2.78
N HIS A 119 11.49 -1.98 1.45
CA HIS A 119 10.31 -1.92 0.59
C HIS A 119 10.02 -3.30 0.02
N ALA A 120 8.90 -3.89 0.38
CA ALA A 120 8.41 -5.15 -0.18
C ALA A 120 7.15 -4.89 -1.00
N GLY A 121 7.25 -5.01 -2.33
CA GLY A 121 6.15 -4.84 -3.27
C GLY A 121 6.60 -4.43 -4.66
N ASN A 122 5.74 -4.71 -5.64
CA ASN A 122 6.07 -4.45 -7.04
C ASN A 122 6.27 -2.96 -7.32
N LEU A 123 7.31 -2.66 -8.05
CA LEU A 123 7.66 -1.34 -8.57
C LEU A 123 7.03 -1.19 -9.96
N MET A 124 5.73 -0.89 -9.96
CA MET A 124 4.97 -0.69 -11.19
C MET A 124 5.49 0.54 -11.94
N LYS A 125 5.14 0.68 -13.22
CA LYS A 125 5.60 1.79 -14.08
C LYS A 125 5.42 3.16 -13.39
N GLN A 126 4.30 3.37 -12.69
CA GLN A 126 3.97 4.62 -12.01
C GLN A 126 4.61 4.77 -10.63
N ARG A 127 5.10 3.66 -10.07
CA ARG A 127 5.72 3.58 -8.75
C ARG A 127 7.22 3.48 -8.90
N SER A 128 7.85 4.59 -9.30
CA SER A 128 9.29 4.66 -9.46
C SER A 128 10.00 4.70 -8.10
N PRO A 129 11.03 3.87 -7.86
CA PRO A 129 11.85 3.94 -6.66
C PRO A 129 12.93 5.04 -6.74
N GLU A 130 12.99 5.81 -7.82
CA GLU A 130 14.10 6.74 -8.10
C GLU A 130 14.29 7.79 -7.00
N GLY A 131 13.19 8.39 -6.51
CA GLY A 131 13.25 9.37 -5.43
C GLY A 131 13.80 8.76 -4.14
N LEU A 132 13.35 7.55 -3.79
CA LEU A 132 13.87 6.80 -2.63
C LEU A 132 15.36 6.48 -2.78
N LEU A 133 15.78 5.98 -3.94
CA LEU A 133 17.17 5.63 -4.21
C LEU A 133 18.09 6.84 -4.14
N LYS A 134 17.73 7.95 -4.80
CA LYS A 134 18.46 9.21 -4.73
C LYS A 134 18.50 9.75 -3.29
N GLY A 135 17.39 9.67 -2.56
CA GLY A 135 17.33 10.08 -1.16
C GLY A 135 18.22 9.24 -0.26
N PHE A 136 18.29 7.95 -0.48
CA PHE A 136 19.18 7.06 0.26
C PHE A 136 20.66 7.34 -0.04
N ILE A 137 21.02 7.54 -1.32
CA ILE A 137 22.39 7.95 -1.70
C ILE A 137 22.77 9.27 -1.02
N LEU A 138 21.92 10.30 -1.10
CA LEU A 138 22.17 11.59 -0.46
C LEU A 138 22.30 11.46 1.07
N PHE A 139 21.52 10.56 1.69
CA PHE A 139 21.68 10.24 3.11
C PHE A 139 23.07 9.65 3.40
N LEU A 140 23.57 8.71 2.59
CA LEU A 140 24.91 8.11 2.75
C LEU A 140 26.05 9.14 2.54
N GLU A 141 25.87 10.06 1.58
CA GLU A 141 26.82 11.17 1.37
C GLU A 141 26.90 12.09 2.58
N ASN A 142 25.76 12.42 3.17
CA ASN A 142 25.67 13.27 4.37
C ASN A 142 26.10 12.54 5.65
N ASN A 143 26.13 11.21 5.66
CA ASN A 143 26.49 10.37 6.80
C ASN A 143 27.43 9.23 6.35
N PRO A 144 28.71 9.51 6.05
CA PRO A 144 29.63 8.51 5.50
C PRO A 144 29.80 7.26 6.35
N SER A 145 29.72 7.36 7.68
CA SER A 145 29.77 6.21 8.59
C SER A 145 28.58 5.26 8.45
N ALA A 146 27.44 5.74 7.93
CA ALA A 146 26.26 4.91 7.71
C ALA A 146 26.46 3.84 6.61
N LYS A 147 27.48 3.95 5.78
CA LYS A 147 27.84 2.93 4.79
C LYS A 147 28.18 1.58 5.42
N GLU A 148 28.64 1.58 6.65
CA GLU A 148 29.02 0.35 7.36
C GLU A 148 27.79 -0.40 7.91
N ASP A 149 26.71 0.33 8.28
CA ASP A 149 25.59 -0.25 9.01
C ASP A 149 24.20 0.03 8.44
N ALA A 150 24.07 0.82 7.35
CA ALA A 150 22.78 1.03 6.70
C ALA A 150 22.59 0.15 5.46
N LYS A 151 21.35 -0.38 5.30
CA LYS A 151 20.96 -1.21 4.16
C LYS A 151 19.56 -0.84 3.65
N LEU A 152 19.46 -0.53 2.36
CA LEU A 152 18.17 -0.41 1.67
C LEU A 152 17.87 -1.71 0.92
N ILE A 153 16.71 -2.28 1.17
CA ILE A 153 16.27 -3.56 0.60
C ILE A 153 14.99 -3.33 -0.19
N LEU A 154 15.03 -3.62 -1.50
CA LEU A 154 13.87 -3.55 -2.39
C LEU A 154 13.54 -4.96 -2.87
N LEU A 155 12.33 -5.45 -2.56
CA LEU A 155 11.85 -6.77 -2.94
C LEU A 155 10.57 -6.62 -3.76
N GLY A 156 10.51 -7.26 -4.93
CA GLY A 156 9.34 -7.28 -5.80
C GLY A 156 9.70 -7.08 -7.26
N ASP A 157 8.72 -7.27 -8.15
CA ASP A 157 8.92 -7.04 -9.59
C ASP A 157 9.28 -5.57 -9.86
N ALA A 158 10.43 -5.37 -10.47
CA ALA A 158 11.00 -4.08 -10.83
C ALA A 158 11.29 -3.96 -12.34
N SER A 159 10.68 -4.80 -13.15
CA SER A 159 10.94 -4.92 -14.60
C SER A 159 10.81 -3.60 -15.37
N TYR A 160 9.90 -2.72 -14.94
CA TYR A 160 9.74 -1.39 -15.55
C TYR A 160 10.91 -0.43 -15.30
N HIS A 161 11.79 -0.71 -14.34
CA HIS A 161 12.85 0.19 -13.87
C HIS A 161 14.25 -0.40 -14.04
N THR A 162 14.40 -1.53 -14.73
CA THR A 162 15.65 -2.32 -14.82
C THR A 162 16.84 -1.45 -15.22
N GLU A 163 16.72 -0.62 -16.25
CA GLU A 163 17.85 0.20 -16.73
C GLU A 163 18.24 1.29 -15.73
N MET A 164 17.27 1.90 -15.07
CA MET A 164 17.52 2.89 -14.03
C MET A 164 18.20 2.24 -12.82
N LEU A 165 17.74 1.05 -12.40
CA LEU A 165 18.25 0.35 -11.22
C LEU A 165 19.71 -0.09 -11.35
N LYS A 166 20.22 -0.32 -12.56
CA LYS A 166 21.64 -0.63 -12.80
C LYS A 166 22.60 0.44 -12.28
N GLN A 167 22.15 1.70 -12.17
CA GLN A 167 22.93 2.82 -11.67
C GLN A 167 23.14 2.81 -10.15
N TYR A 168 22.37 1.99 -9.43
CA TYR A 168 22.34 1.90 -7.96
C TYR A 168 22.95 0.59 -7.44
N ASN A 169 23.90 0.02 -8.18
CA ASN A 169 24.58 -1.22 -7.77
C ASN A 169 25.73 -0.91 -6.80
N ILE A 170 25.37 -0.67 -5.52
CA ILE A 170 26.31 -0.45 -4.43
C ILE A 170 26.06 -1.43 -3.28
N PRO A 171 27.05 -1.71 -2.41
CA PRO A 171 26.89 -2.70 -1.33
C PRO A 171 25.72 -2.41 -0.37
N GLU A 172 25.39 -1.14 -0.16
CA GLU A 172 24.36 -0.68 0.77
C GLU A 172 22.93 -0.83 0.21
N ILE A 173 22.78 -1.17 -1.07
CA ILE A 173 21.47 -1.37 -1.72
C ILE A 173 21.35 -2.81 -2.21
N TYR A 174 20.31 -3.48 -1.77
CA TYR A 174 19.94 -4.80 -2.29
C TYR A 174 18.61 -4.72 -3.04
N ILE A 175 18.61 -5.16 -4.29
CA ILE A 175 17.42 -5.17 -5.14
C ILE A 175 17.20 -6.60 -5.63
N HIS A 176 16.03 -7.15 -5.31
CA HIS A 176 15.56 -8.41 -5.86
C HIS A 176 14.42 -8.15 -6.84
N ASN A 177 14.67 -8.39 -8.12
CA ASN A 177 13.65 -8.30 -9.15
C ASN A 177 12.91 -9.64 -9.25
N GLY A 178 11.71 -9.69 -8.71
CA GLY A 178 10.85 -10.87 -8.70
C GLY A 178 10.14 -11.09 -7.37
N ASN A 179 9.33 -12.13 -7.32
CA ASN A 179 8.60 -12.48 -6.12
C ASN A 179 9.49 -13.21 -5.11
N LYS A 180 9.28 -12.91 -3.84
CA LYS A 180 9.83 -13.66 -2.70
C LYS A 180 8.70 -14.43 -2.00
N ALA A 181 9.05 -15.49 -1.29
CA ALA A 181 8.10 -16.21 -0.47
C ALA A 181 7.45 -15.29 0.57
N PHE A 182 6.16 -15.47 0.82
CA PHE A 182 5.43 -14.64 1.78
C PHE A 182 6.08 -14.68 3.16
N ASP A 183 6.46 -15.87 3.64
CA ASP A 183 7.10 -16.08 4.94
C ASP A 183 8.40 -15.28 5.07
N GLU A 184 9.25 -15.28 4.04
CA GLU A 184 10.49 -14.52 4.03
C GLU A 184 10.20 -13.02 4.15
N VAL A 185 9.28 -12.50 3.34
CA VAL A 185 8.94 -11.07 3.34
C VAL A 185 8.32 -10.67 4.69
N TYR A 186 7.39 -11.46 5.19
CA TYR A 186 6.70 -11.18 6.44
C TYR A 186 7.67 -11.22 7.64
N HIS A 187 8.58 -12.19 7.65
CA HIS A 187 9.63 -12.27 8.66
C HIS A 187 10.56 -11.06 8.62
N LEU A 188 10.98 -10.64 7.43
CA LEU A 188 11.79 -9.44 7.25
C LEU A 188 11.07 -8.19 7.74
N GLN A 189 9.79 -7.98 7.39
CA GLN A 189 9.01 -6.81 7.81
C GLN A 189 8.97 -6.65 9.34
N LYS A 190 8.94 -7.76 10.08
CA LYS A 190 8.96 -7.76 11.55
C LYS A 190 10.35 -7.48 12.16
N ASN A 191 11.42 -7.65 11.40
CA ASN A 191 12.79 -7.58 11.90
C ASN A 191 13.64 -6.45 11.31
N VAL A 192 13.11 -5.70 10.34
CA VAL A 192 13.78 -4.49 9.84
C VAL A 192 13.65 -3.32 10.83
N SER A 193 14.50 -2.34 10.68
CA SER A 193 14.40 -1.10 11.45
C SER A 193 13.22 -0.24 10.96
N VAL A 194 12.98 -0.19 9.64
CA VAL A 194 11.97 0.66 9.01
C VAL A 194 11.30 -0.07 7.84
N ASN A 195 9.98 -0.12 7.83
CA ASN A 195 9.21 -0.51 6.66
C ASN A 195 8.94 0.71 5.77
N ILE A 196 9.08 0.55 4.45
CA ILE A 196 8.81 1.62 3.49
C ILE A 196 7.51 1.32 2.74
N ILE A 197 6.58 2.26 2.78
CA ILE A 197 5.44 2.29 1.88
C ILE A 197 5.75 3.31 0.78
N LEU A 198 5.96 2.81 -0.44
CA LEU A 198 6.18 3.63 -1.63
C LEU A 198 4.93 3.54 -2.50
N GLU A 199 4.32 4.69 -2.79
CA GLU A 199 3.17 4.83 -3.66
C GLU A 199 3.58 5.45 -5.01
N ALA A 200 2.64 5.55 -5.95
CA ALA A 200 2.86 6.25 -7.20
C ALA A 200 2.90 7.76 -6.97
N LYS A 201 3.72 8.47 -7.74
CA LYS A 201 3.65 9.94 -7.80
C LYS A 201 2.30 10.36 -8.38
N GLY A 202 1.67 11.35 -7.80
CA GLY A 202 0.39 11.88 -8.26
C GLY A 202 -0.14 12.98 -7.33
N GLU A 203 -1.25 13.57 -7.69
CA GLU A 203 -1.96 14.56 -6.86
C GLU A 203 -2.66 13.85 -5.68
N ILE A 204 -3.16 12.63 -5.93
CA ILE A 204 -3.87 11.82 -4.95
C ILE A 204 -3.52 10.35 -5.14
N SER A 205 -3.43 9.60 -4.04
CA SER A 205 -3.43 8.14 -4.03
C SER A 205 -4.59 7.63 -3.17
N PRO A 206 -5.71 7.25 -3.78
CA PRO A 206 -6.88 6.79 -3.02
C PRO A 206 -6.74 5.35 -2.52
N PHE A 207 -5.67 4.66 -2.90
CA PHE A 207 -5.47 3.25 -2.60
C PHE A 207 -5.00 3.02 -1.16
N LEU A 208 -5.48 1.95 -0.54
CA LEU A 208 -4.80 1.38 0.62
C LEU A 208 -3.83 0.30 0.10
N PRO A 209 -2.50 0.51 0.21
CA PRO A 209 -1.54 -0.49 -0.22
C PRO A 209 -1.76 -1.82 0.51
N ALA A 210 -1.82 -2.94 -0.22
CA ALA A 210 -2.09 -4.26 0.37
C ALA A 210 -1.06 -4.68 1.44
N LYS A 211 0.14 -4.11 1.42
CA LYS A 211 1.18 -4.32 2.45
C LYS A 211 0.94 -3.53 3.75
N PHE A 212 0.06 -2.51 3.75
CA PHE A 212 -0.17 -1.64 4.89
C PHE A 212 -0.53 -2.42 6.17
N PRO A 213 -1.45 -3.40 6.14
CA PRO A 213 -1.75 -4.19 7.34
C PRO A 213 -0.53 -4.94 7.90
N HIS A 214 0.32 -5.49 7.04
CA HIS A 214 1.54 -6.19 7.47
C HIS A 214 2.58 -5.23 8.08
N CYS A 215 2.72 -4.02 7.52
CA CYS A 215 3.58 -2.98 8.09
C CYS A 215 3.07 -2.51 9.46
N VAL A 216 1.74 -2.40 9.64
CA VAL A 216 1.12 -2.07 10.93
C VAL A 216 1.36 -3.19 11.94
N GLU A 217 1.13 -4.45 11.57
CA GLU A 217 1.33 -5.61 12.44
C GLU A 217 2.81 -5.80 12.84
N ALA A 218 3.73 -5.46 11.95
CA ALA A 218 5.16 -5.53 12.23
C ALA A 218 5.58 -4.57 13.35
N ASP A 219 4.76 -3.58 13.66
CA ASP A 219 4.97 -2.53 14.67
C ASP A 219 6.32 -1.81 14.53
N LYS A 220 6.88 -1.76 13.31
CA LYS A 220 8.09 -0.99 13.00
C LYS A 220 7.71 0.36 12.40
N THR A 221 8.54 1.37 12.64
CA THR A 221 8.34 2.68 12.02
C THR A 221 8.14 2.55 10.51
N ILE A 222 7.16 3.27 9.97
CA ILE A 222 6.86 3.30 8.54
C ILE A 222 7.42 4.59 7.93
N LEU A 223 8.33 4.48 6.96
CA LEU A 223 8.66 5.60 6.08
C LEU A 223 7.62 5.62 4.95
N SER A 224 6.71 6.58 4.99
CA SER A 224 5.64 6.75 4.00
C SER A 224 6.08 7.70 2.90
N LEU A 225 6.24 7.18 1.69
CA LEU A 225 6.53 7.94 0.47
C LEU A 225 5.30 7.91 -0.42
N ALA A 226 4.50 8.97 -0.35
CA ALA A 226 3.17 9.01 -0.92
C ALA A 226 2.76 10.45 -1.28
N PRO A 227 1.80 10.65 -2.19
CA PRO A 227 1.20 11.95 -2.40
C PRO A 227 0.66 12.58 -1.11
N TYR A 228 0.59 13.91 -1.07
CA TYR A 228 0.01 14.63 0.06
C TYR A 228 -1.41 14.13 0.39
N TYR A 229 -2.24 13.95 -0.61
CA TYR A 229 -3.56 13.33 -0.48
C TYR A 229 -3.45 11.83 -0.74
N SER A 230 -3.18 11.04 0.30
CA SER A 230 -3.13 9.59 0.19
C SER A 230 -3.83 8.90 1.37
N GLU A 231 -4.38 7.71 1.12
CA GLU A 231 -5.03 6.93 2.17
C GLU A 231 -4.03 6.53 3.25
N THR A 232 -2.79 6.19 2.88
CA THR A 232 -1.73 5.88 3.84
C THR A 232 -1.47 7.06 4.78
N ARG A 233 -1.34 8.28 4.23
CA ARG A 233 -1.12 9.48 5.05
C ARG A 233 -2.34 9.80 5.92
N ARG A 234 -3.56 9.67 5.38
CA ARG A 234 -4.80 9.86 6.16
C ARG A 234 -4.84 8.95 7.38
N LEU A 235 -4.45 7.68 7.23
CA LEU A 235 -4.44 6.70 8.32
C LEU A 235 -3.30 6.93 9.32
N LEU A 236 -2.11 7.24 8.85
CA LEU A 236 -0.97 7.55 9.73
C LEU A 236 -1.18 8.85 10.51
N GLY A 237 -1.94 9.79 9.95
CA GLY A 237 -2.19 11.12 10.52
C GLY A 237 -1.38 12.21 9.82
N GLU A 238 -1.93 13.43 9.81
CA GLU A 238 -1.29 14.58 9.16
C GLU A 238 0.05 14.94 9.80
N ASP A 239 0.17 14.76 11.12
CA ASP A 239 1.37 15.05 11.92
C ASP A 239 2.36 13.88 11.96
N TYR A 240 2.13 12.80 11.18
CA TYR A 240 3.05 11.68 11.15
C TYR A 240 4.43 12.10 10.64
N PRO A 241 5.52 11.96 11.47
CA PRO A 241 6.78 12.64 11.20
C PRO A 241 7.59 12.04 10.05
N PHE A 242 7.33 10.79 9.66
CA PHE A 242 8.12 10.06 8.66
C PHE A 242 7.37 9.91 7.35
N TRP A 243 6.87 11.04 6.81
CA TRP A 243 6.21 11.13 5.52
C TRP A 243 6.92 12.14 4.61
N SER A 244 6.98 11.80 3.31
CA SER A 244 7.45 12.67 2.23
C SER A 244 6.69 12.41 0.94
N GLU A 245 6.66 13.41 0.05
CA GLU A 245 6.38 13.17 -1.36
C GLU A 245 7.41 12.19 -1.92
N VAL A 246 7.00 11.42 -2.93
CA VAL A 246 7.79 10.28 -3.45
C VAL A 246 9.08 10.68 -4.16
N ASP A 247 9.19 11.92 -4.59
CA ASP A 247 10.33 12.47 -5.34
C ASP A 247 11.03 13.64 -4.63
N ASP A 248 10.66 13.98 -3.40
CA ASP A 248 11.39 14.95 -2.58
C ASP A 248 12.65 14.31 -1.98
N VAL A 249 13.67 14.22 -2.82
CA VAL A 249 14.97 13.59 -2.51
C VAL A 249 15.60 14.14 -1.23
N LYS A 250 15.53 15.46 -1.02
CA LYS A 250 16.13 16.12 0.15
C LYS A 250 15.39 15.76 1.43
N LYS A 251 14.06 15.78 1.40
CA LYS A 251 13.24 15.42 2.54
C LYS A 251 13.38 13.94 2.86
N ILE A 252 13.39 13.06 1.85
CA ILE A 252 13.63 11.62 2.02
C ILE A 252 14.97 11.38 2.71
N ALA A 253 16.06 11.98 2.21
CA ALA A 253 17.38 11.88 2.83
C ALA A 253 17.39 12.37 4.29
N SER A 254 16.75 13.49 4.57
CA SER A 254 16.62 14.04 5.93
C SER A 254 15.85 13.09 6.85
N LEU A 255 14.76 12.51 6.38
CA LEU A 255 13.95 11.56 7.16
C LEU A 255 14.72 10.27 7.46
N ILE A 256 15.44 9.72 6.47
CA ILE A 256 16.28 8.54 6.65
C ILE A 256 17.39 8.86 7.68
N GLY A 257 18.01 10.05 7.58
CA GLY A 257 19.01 10.51 8.54
C GLY A 257 18.47 10.60 9.97
N LYS A 258 17.27 11.14 10.17
CA LYS A 258 16.61 11.18 11.49
C LYS A 258 16.34 9.76 12.03
N LEU A 259 15.80 8.87 11.19
CA LEU A 259 15.56 7.47 11.56
C LEU A 259 16.86 6.75 11.93
N TYR A 260 17.93 6.99 11.18
CA TYR A 260 19.25 6.44 11.46
C TYR A 260 19.81 6.91 12.80
N GLN A 261 19.69 8.21 13.13
CA GLN A 261 20.13 8.75 14.42
C GLN A 261 19.33 8.16 15.59
N LEU A 262 18.01 7.99 15.45
CA LEU A 262 17.18 7.32 16.44
C LEU A 262 17.62 5.87 16.64
N TRP A 263 17.84 5.15 15.55
CA TRP A 263 18.34 3.77 15.59
C TRP A 263 19.71 3.67 16.28
N LYS A 264 20.64 4.59 15.99
CA LYS A 264 21.97 4.60 16.63
C LYS A 264 21.88 4.84 18.14
N GLN A 265 20.93 5.64 18.59
CA GLN A 265 20.70 5.88 20.01
C GLN A 265 20.05 4.66 20.69
N ASN A 266 19.02 4.10 20.08
CA ASN A 266 18.30 2.93 20.56
C ASN A 266 17.59 2.23 19.39
N PRO A 267 18.09 1.09 18.89
CA PRO A 267 17.46 0.35 17.80
C PRO A 267 15.97 -0.01 18.05
N ASP A 268 15.59 -0.22 19.31
CA ASP A 268 14.23 -0.60 19.69
C ASP A 268 13.26 0.60 19.76
N SER A 269 13.75 1.82 19.56
CA SER A 269 12.90 3.03 19.55
C SER A 269 12.08 3.19 18.27
N LEU A 270 12.45 2.49 17.19
CA LEU A 270 11.79 2.59 15.89
C LEU A 270 10.52 1.73 15.81
N ILE A 271 9.58 2.01 16.68
CA ILE A 271 8.26 1.36 16.75
C ILE A 271 7.18 2.29 16.21
N LEU A 272 6.14 1.70 15.61
CA LEU A 272 4.96 2.44 15.12
C LEU A 272 4.01 2.81 16.26
N SER A 273 3.76 1.87 17.16
CA SER A 273 2.92 2.00 18.37
C SER A 273 1.52 2.57 18.10
N ARG A 274 0.82 2.07 17.05
CA ARG A 274 -0.48 2.55 16.59
C ARG A 274 -1.56 1.46 16.74
N LYS A 275 -2.01 1.25 17.99
CA LYS A 275 -3.08 0.28 18.31
C LYS A 275 -4.41 0.56 17.62
N ASP A 276 -4.69 1.82 17.30
CA ASP A 276 -5.85 2.21 16.50
C ASP A 276 -5.78 1.63 15.08
N LEU A 277 -4.60 1.66 14.45
CA LEU A 277 -4.38 1.06 13.13
C LEU A 277 -4.39 -0.47 13.19
N GLU A 278 -3.79 -1.07 14.22
CA GLU A 278 -3.88 -2.53 14.45
C GLU A 278 -5.35 -2.97 14.55
N SER A 279 -6.16 -2.22 15.30
CA SER A 279 -7.61 -2.48 15.41
C SER A 279 -8.29 -2.32 14.06
N TYR A 280 -8.00 -1.23 13.33
CA TYR A 280 -8.62 -0.92 12.05
C TYR A 280 -8.40 -1.99 10.98
N VAL A 281 -7.19 -2.58 10.92
CA VAL A 281 -6.85 -3.65 9.95
C VAL A 281 -7.13 -5.06 10.48
N SER A 282 -7.75 -5.21 11.62
CA SER A 282 -8.00 -6.51 12.26
C SER A 282 -9.23 -7.23 11.69
N VAL A 283 -9.24 -8.55 11.82
CA VAL A 283 -10.42 -9.38 11.55
C VAL A 283 -11.59 -9.02 12.48
N THR A 284 -11.30 -8.50 13.69
CA THR A 284 -12.34 -8.05 14.62
C THR A 284 -13.08 -6.84 14.06
N HIS A 285 -12.37 -5.86 13.50
CA HIS A 285 -12.99 -4.72 12.81
C HIS A 285 -13.88 -5.16 11.66
N LEU A 286 -13.43 -6.10 10.83
CA LEU A 286 -14.27 -6.68 9.78
C LEU A 286 -15.57 -7.28 10.35
N LYS A 287 -15.47 -8.05 11.44
CA LYS A 287 -16.65 -8.65 12.09
C LYS A 287 -17.63 -7.57 12.59
N GLU A 288 -17.13 -6.48 13.13
CA GLU A 288 -17.94 -5.35 13.61
C GLU A 288 -18.65 -4.65 12.46
N VAL A 289 -17.94 -4.35 11.37
CA VAL A 289 -18.52 -3.78 10.15
C VAL A 289 -19.64 -4.71 9.62
N MET A 290 -19.38 -6.00 9.52
CA MET A 290 -20.37 -6.96 9.03
C MET A 290 -21.59 -7.08 9.95
N LYS A 291 -21.42 -6.98 11.28
CA LYS A 291 -22.54 -6.96 12.24
C LYS A 291 -23.38 -5.71 12.08
N SER A 292 -22.76 -4.53 11.94
CA SER A 292 -23.49 -3.26 11.78
C SER A 292 -24.37 -3.27 10.52
N LEU A 293 -23.91 -3.90 9.44
CA LEU A 293 -24.69 -4.03 8.21
C LEU A 293 -25.92 -4.95 8.35
N ASN A 294 -25.88 -5.93 9.26
CA ASN A 294 -27.00 -6.81 9.53
C ASN A 294 -28.06 -6.16 10.44
N ASN A 295 -27.63 -5.26 11.34
CA ASN A 295 -28.52 -4.58 12.28
C ASN A 295 -29.32 -3.42 11.63
N ASN A 296 -28.88 -2.96 10.46
CA ASN A 296 -29.56 -1.91 9.69
C ASN A 296 -30.57 -2.49 8.66
N GLN A 297 -31.00 -3.73 8.86
CA GLN A 297 -32.07 -4.40 8.12
C GLN A 297 -33.37 -4.40 8.90
#